data_9b878c1aa38f3e9c5ce1cfa4e2912025
#
_entry.id   9b878c1aa38f3e9c5ce1cfa4e2912025
#
_cell.length_a   1.000
_cell.length_b   1.000
_cell.length_c   1.000
_cell.angle_alpha   90.00
_cell.angle_beta   90.00
_cell.angle_gamma   90.00
#
_symmetry.space_group_name_H-M   'P 1'
#
loop_
_entity.id
_entity.type
_entity.pdbx_description
1 polymer ?
#
loop_
_entity_poly.entity_id
_entity_poly.type
_entity_poly.pdbx_seq_one_letter_code
_entity_poly.pdbx_strand_id
1 'polypeptide(L)'
;MNILDEYFILFDEARYSEESFHKLNELFHDDIEFVLNKKTFKGKEAWKQFVKSVYTTNKDLKHMHNGWTQNEDGSYETDWAICGNRYEIGVYTQEGKDIARLDENGKITYLENQPKDDQLFSNQS
;
A
#
# COMPACT_ATOMS: atom_id res chain seq x y z
N MET A 1 -6.32 2.84 18.17
CA MET A 1 -5.67 3.02 16.86
C MET A 1 -5.00 1.71 16.47
N ASN A 2 -5.31 1.16 15.32
CA ASN A 2 -4.66 -0.07 14.88
C ASN A 2 -3.51 0.25 13.94
N ILE A 3 -2.76 -0.78 13.54
CA ILE A 3 -1.57 -0.58 12.70
C ILE A 3 -1.89 -0.02 11.31
N LEU A 4 -3.13 -0.14 10.85
CA LEU A 4 -3.54 0.39 9.55
C LEU A 4 -3.44 1.91 9.50
N ASP A 5 -3.60 2.59 10.64
CA ASP A 5 -3.45 4.04 10.70
C ASP A 5 -2.02 4.49 10.43
N GLU A 6 -1.04 3.61 10.67
CA GLU A 6 0.36 3.92 10.44
C GLU A 6 0.83 3.53 9.03
N TYR A 7 0.08 2.68 8.33
CA TYR A 7 0.50 2.10 7.06
C TYR A 7 0.89 3.17 6.01
N PHE A 8 -0.03 4.09 5.71
CA PHE A 8 0.25 5.10 4.68
C PHE A 8 1.34 6.08 5.12
N ILE A 9 1.35 6.44 6.40
CA ILE A 9 2.37 7.35 6.94
C ILE A 9 3.77 6.72 6.77
N LEU A 10 3.91 5.47 7.18
CA LEU A 10 5.18 4.77 7.07
C LEU A 10 5.58 4.52 5.61
N PHE A 11 4.60 4.24 4.75
CA PHE A 11 4.88 4.05 3.32
C PHE A 11 5.52 5.31 2.73
N ASP A 12 4.97 6.48 3.04
CA ASP A 12 5.51 7.74 2.54
C ASP A 12 6.87 8.09 3.16
N GLU A 13 7.08 7.79 4.43
CA GLU A 13 8.33 8.07 5.13
C GLU A 13 9.45 7.09 4.78
N ALA A 14 9.12 5.86 4.44
CA ALA A 14 10.10 4.80 4.25
C ALA A 14 11.05 5.08 3.08
N ARG A 15 10.66 5.94 2.15
CA ARG A 15 11.52 6.38 1.06
C ARG A 15 12.77 7.09 1.59
N TYR A 16 12.62 7.82 2.69
CA TYR A 16 13.68 8.70 3.21
C TYR A 16 14.34 8.15 4.48
N SER A 17 13.87 7.02 4.99
CA SER A 17 14.33 6.48 6.27
C SER A 17 14.30 4.96 6.26
N GLU A 18 15.46 4.34 6.44
CA GLU A 18 15.55 2.89 6.56
C GLU A 18 14.81 2.40 7.80
N GLU A 19 14.80 3.18 8.87
CA GLU A 19 14.05 2.84 10.08
C GLU A 19 12.55 2.76 9.78
N SER A 20 12.01 3.75 9.05
CA SER A 20 10.61 3.75 8.67
C SER A 20 10.28 2.60 7.72
N PHE A 21 11.18 2.27 6.81
CA PHE A 21 11.01 1.11 5.92
C PHE A 21 10.93 -0.19 6.73
N HIS A 22 11.80 -0.33 7.73
CA HIS A 22 11.78 -1.50 8.61
C HIS A 22 10.47 -1.57 9.39
N LYS A 23 10.03 -0.43 9.96
CA LYS A 23 8.76 -0.36 10.69
C LYS A 23 7.56 -0.68 9.79
N LEU A 24 7.58 -0.20 8.54
CA LEU A 24 6.54 -0.51 7.57
C LEU A 24 6.43 -2.02 7.37
N ASN A 25 7.55 -2.69 7.17
CA ASN A 25 7.56 -4.12 6.91
C ASN A 25 7.14 -4.94 8.13
N GLU A 26 7.37 -4.43 9.34
CA GLU A 26 6.93 -5.08 10.56
C GLU A 26 5.42 -5.08 10.78
N LEU A 27 4.68 -4.22 10.06
CA LEU A 27 3.22 -4.23 10.13
C LEU A 27 2.62 -5.48 9.51
N PHE A 28 3.39 -6.20 8.69
CA PHE A 28 2.90 -7.31 7.88
C PHE A 28 3.33 -8.66 8.44
N HIS A 29 2.43 -9.63 8.30
CA HIS A 29 2.77 -11.03 8.53
C HIS A 29 3.75 -11.50 7.45
N ASP A 30 4.62 -12.46 7.80
CA ASP A 30 5.61 -12.98 6.85
C ASP A 30 4.98 -13.58 5.60
N ASP A 31 3.78 -14.14 5.74
CA ASP A 31 3.05 -14.77 4.64
C ASP A 31 2.00 -13.84 4.03
N ILE A 32 2.22 -12.54 4.11
CA ILE A 32 1.30 -11.53 3.55
C ILE A 32 0.87 -11.90 2.11
N GLU A 33 -0.43 -11.80 1.86
CA GLU A 33 -0.98 -11.89 0.51
C GLU A 33 -1.45 -10.50 0.11
N PHE A 34 -0.97 -10.00 -1.02
CA PHE A 34 -1.40 -8.68 -1.49
C PHE A 34 -1.80 -8.74 -2.95
N VAL A 35 -2.82 -7.94 -3.29
CA VAL A 35 -3.41 -7.91 -4.62
C VAL A 35 -3.23 -6.52 -5.21
N LEU A 36 -2.58 -6.45 -6.36
CA LEU A 36 -2.33 -5.21 -7.09
C LEU A 36 -2.88 -5.37 -8.50
N ASN A 37 -3.86 -4.54 -8.85
CA ASN A 37 -4.47 -4.59 -10.17
C ASN A 37 -4.89 -6.01 -10.55
N LYS A 38 -5.59 -6.68 -9.64
CA LYS A 38 -6.13 -8.04 -9.79
C LYS A 38 -5.08 -9.16 -9.83
N LYS A 39 -3.80 -8.83 -9.63
CA LYS A 39 -2.74 -9.83 -9.51
C LYS A 39 -2.41 -10.08 -8.05
N THR A 40 -2.34 -11.34 -7.67
CA THR A 40 -2.03 -11.76 -6.30
C THR A 40 -0.56 -12.11 -6.15
N PHE A 41 0.04 -11.56 -5.10
CA PHE A 41 1.43 -11.82 -4.73
C PHE A 41 1.47 -12.32 -3.29
N LYS A 42 2.46 -13.11 -2.94
CA LYS A 42 2.60 -13.66 -1.60
C LYS A 42 4.01 -13.49 -1.05
N GLY A 43 4.07 -13.24 0.25
CA GLY A 43 5.32 -13.20 0.99
C GLY A 43 5.86 -11.80 1.17
N LYS A 44 6.57 -11.64 2.30
CA LYS A 44 7.12 -10.34 2.68
C LYS A 44 8.21 -9.86 1.71
N GLU A 45 8.99 -10.77 1.13
CA GLU A 45 10.00 -10.38 0.16
C GLU A 45 9.38 -9.78 -1.10
N ALA A 46 8.29 -10.37 -1.61
CA ALA A 46 7.56 -9.79 -2.75
C ALA A 46 7.01 -8.41 -2.39
N TRP A 47 6.50 -8.26 -1.18
CA TRP A 47 6.02 -6.96 -0.68
C TRP A 47 7.12 -5.91 -0.69
N LYS A 48 8.30 -6.25 -0.15
CA LYS A 48 9.45 -5.33 -0.12
C LYS A 48 9.86 -4.90 -1.53
N GLN A 49 9.87 -5.84 -2.48
CA GLN A 49 10.22 -5.54 -3.86
C GLN A 49 9.20 -4.59 -4.48
N PHE A 50 7.92 -4.78 -4.21
CA PHE A 50 6.88 -3.86 -4.67
C PHE A 50 7.11 -2.45 -4.14
N VAL A 51 7.32 -2.30 -2.84
CA VAL A 51 7.53 -0.98 -2.22
C VAL A 51 8.74 -0.29 -2.85
N LYS A 52 9.84 -1.02 -3.04
CA LYS A 52 11.04 -0.46 -3.68
C LYS A 52 10.78 -0.03 -5.11
N SER A 53 9.96 -0.79 -5.85
CA SER A 53 9.63 -0.43 -7.23
C SER A 53 8.83 0.87 -7.30
N VAL A 54 7.95 1.11 -6.32
CA VAL A 54 7.22 2.37 -6.23
C VAL A 54 8.20 3.54 -6.08
N TYR A 55 9.22 3.38 -5.24
CA TYR A 55 10.20 4.44 -5.03
C TYR A 55 11.09 4.67 -6.25
N THR A 56 11.38 3.62 -7.03
CA THR A 56 12.21 3.79 -8.24
C THR A 56 11.45 4.39 -9.40
N THR A 57 10.14 4.20 -9.48
CA THR A 57 9.31 4.78 -10.54
C THR A 57 8.81 6.18 -10.24
N ASN A 58 8.74 6.56 -8.98
CA ASN A 58 8.24 7.85 -8.55
C ASN A 58 9.34 8.66 -7.89
N LYS A 59 9.53 9.90 -8.34
CA LYS A 59 10.41 10.87 -7.65
C LYS A 59 9.82 11.22 -6.30
N ASP A 60 8.49 11.29 -6.24
CA ASP A 60 7.77 11.73 -5.06
C ASP A 60 6.40 11.08 -5.06
N LEU A 61 5.87 10.83 -3.87
CA LEU A 61 4.57 10.20 -3.72
C LEU A 61 4.03 10.47 -2.34
N LYS A 62 2.77 10.88 -2.28
CA LYS A 62 2.09 11.09 -1.01
C LYS A 62 0.72 10.44 -1.02
N HIS A 63 0.42 9.70 0.05
CA HIS A 63 -0.87 9.08 0.26
C HIS A 63 -1.75 9.93 1.18
N MET A 64 -3.05 9.91 0.87
CA MET A 64 -4.09 10.46 1.75
C MET A 64 -5.20 9.43 1.84
N HIS A 65 -5.88 9.38 2.98
CA HIS A 65 -7.02 8.48 3.15
C HIS A 65 -8.01 9.10 4.14
N ASN A 66 -9.24 8.57 4.11
CA ASN A 66 -10.32 9.09 4.97
C ASN A 66 -10.58 8.22 6.21
N GLY A 67 -9.62 7.41 6.59
CA GLY A 67 -9.72 6.52 7.76
C GLY A 67 -10.20 5.13 7.38
N TRP A 68 -9.85 4.16 8.23
CA TRP A 68 -10.22 2.76 8.02
C TRP A 68 -11.50 2.43 8.76
N THR A 69 -12.40 1.70 8.10
CA THR A 69 -13.62 1.19 8.72
C THR A 69 -13.63 -0.33 8.65
N GLN A 70 -14.22 -0.97 9.66
CA GLN A 70 -14.30 -2.41 9.70
C GLN A 70 -15.62 -2.89 9.08
N ASN A 71 -15.54 -3.86 8.19
CA ASN A 71 -16.68 -4.47 7.54
C ASN A 71 -17.26 -5.61 8.38
N GLU A 72 -18.46 -6.07 8.05
CA GLU A 72 -19.13 -7.15 8.76
C GLU A 72 -18.35 -8.45 8.73
N ASP A 73 -17.58 -8.69 7.66
CA ASP A 73 -16.78 -9.91 7.52
C ASP A 73 -15.46 -9.86 8.27
N GLY A 74 -15.19 -8.76 9.00
CA GLY A 74 -13.96 -8.58 9.76
C GLY A 74 -12.84 -7.90 9.01
N SER A 75 -12.98 -7.70 7.70
CA SER A 75 -11.97 -6.96 6.94
C SER A 75 -12.10 -5.47 7.21
N TYR A 76 -11.07 -4.72 6.83
CA TYR A 76 -11.05 -3.27 6.94
C TYR A 76 -10.95 -2.65 5.56
N GLU A 77 -11.54 -1.49 5.37
CA GLU A 77 -11.41 -0.77 4.11
C GLU A 77 -11.21 0.72 4.31
N THR A 78 -10.57 1.35 3.35
CA THR A 78 -10.42 2.80 3.31
C THR A 78 -10.43 3.27 1.86
N ASP A 79 -10.89 4.49 1.65
CA ASP A 79 -10.71 5.18 0.37
C ASP A 79 -9.41 5.97 0.46
N TRP A 80 -8.62 5.92 -0.61
CA TRP A 80 -7.34 6.61 -0.65
C TRP A 80 -7.20 7.43 -1.92
N ALA A 81 -6.32 8.43 -1.85
CA ALA A 81 -5.87 9.19 -3.01
C ALA A 81 -4.37 9.35 -2.90
N ILE A 82 -3.70 9.35 -4.04
CA ILE A 82 -2.28 9.65 -4.09
C ILE A 82 -2.03 10.83 -5.02
N CYS A 83 -0.97 11.58 -4.69
CA CYS A 83 -0.37 12.56 -5.58
C CYS A 83 1.08 12.14 -5.73
N GLY A 84 1.50 11.90 -6.96
CA GLY A 84 2.84 11.43 -7.24
C GLY A 84 3.49 12.18 -8.37
N ASN A 85 4.79 11.96 -8.52
CA ASN A 85 5.58 12.51 -9.61
C ASN A 85 6.44 11.39 -10.18
N ARG A 86 6.02 10.83 -11.30
CA ARG A 86 6.74 9.73 -11.94
C ARG A 86 7.78 10.26 -12.90
N TYR A 87 8.90 9.57 -12.95
CA TYR A 87 9.98 9.96 -13.87
C TYR A 87 9.52 10.02 -15.32
N GLU A 88 8.62 9.12 -15.73
CA GLU A 88 8.18 9.03 -17.12
C GLU A 88 7.06 10.01 -17.50
N ILE A 89 6.13 10.26 -16.59
CA ILE A 89 4.90 11.00 -16.91
C ILE A 89 4.72 12.30 -16.13
N GLY A 90 5.57 12.55 -15.12
CA GLY A 90 5.44 13.75 -14.29
C GLY A 90 4.38 13.60 -13.20
N VAL A 91 3.79 14.72 -12.80
CA VAL A 91 2.81 14.75 -11.71
C VAL A 91 1.51 14.08 -12.14
N TYR A 92 0.97 13.25 -11.27
CA TYR A 92 -0.30 12.56 -11.48
C TYR A 92 -1.04 12.38 -10.17
N THR A 93 -2.34 12.13 -10.26
CA THR A 93 -3.16 11.75 -9.11
C THR A 93 -3.91 10.47 -9.43
N GLN A 94 -4.23 9.72 -8.38
CA GLN A 94 -5.02 8.50 -8.51
C GLN A 94 -5.82 8.29 -7.25
N GLU A 95 -6.99 7.69 -7.39
CA GLU A 95 -7.86 7.34 -6.27
C GLU A 95 -8.19 5.86 -6.31
N GLY A 96 -8.57 5.32 -5.17
CA GLY A 96 -8.97 3.93 -5.10
C GLY A 96 -9.42 3.54 -3.70
N LYS A 97 -9.50 2.25 -3.49
CA LYS A 97 -9.87 1.65 -2.22
C LYS A 97 -8.85 0.59 -1.87
N ASP A 98 -8.52 0.48 -0.58
CA ASP A 98 -7.74 -0.64 -0.06
C ASP A 98 -8.61 -1.46 0.87
N ILE A 99 -8.45 -2.78 0.81
CA ILE A 99 -9.09 -3.72 1.72
C ILE A 99 -7.98 -4.49 2.41
N ALA A 100 -8.06 -4.61 3.74
CA ALA A 100 -7.03 -5.25 4.54
C ALA A 100 -7.64 -6.24 5.53
N ARG A 101 -6.86 -7.26 5.90
CA ARG A 101 -7.20 -8.18 6.99
C ARG A 101 -6.03 -8.25 7.94
N LEU A 102 -6.35 -8.33 9.24
CA LEU A 102 -5.35 -8.45 10.30
C LEU A 102 -5.49 -9.82 10.94
N ASP A 103 -4.37 -10.36 11.44
CA ASP A 103 -4.41 -11.58 12.23
C ASP A 103 -4.69 -11.25 13.70
N GLU A 104 -4.71 -12.27 14.56
CA GLU A 104 -4.99 -12.11 15.98
C GLU A 104 -3.92 -11.28 16.71
N ASN A 105 -2.73 -11.15 16.13
CA ASN A 105 -1.64 -10.36 16.68
C ASN A 105 -1.63 -8.94 16.11
N GLY A 106 -2.61 -8.59 15.26
CA GLY A 106 -2.70 -7.28 14.65
C GLY A 106 -1.81 -7.06 13.44
N LYS A 107 -1.19 -8.13 12.90
CA LYS A 107 -0.39 -8.01 11.69
C LYS A 107 -1.25 -8.07 10.44
N ILE A 108 -0.85 -7.35 9.40
CA ILE A 108 -1.58 -7.36 8.13
C ILE A 108 -1.27 -8.67 7.40
N THR A 109 -2.32 -9.46 7.15
CA THR A 109 -2.19 -10.74 6.43
C THR A 109 -2.68 -10.66 5.00
N TYR A 110 -3.50 -9.66 4.70
CA TYR A 110 -4.09 -9.47 3.38
C TYR A 110 -4.22 -7.98 3.10
N LEU A 111 -3.84 -7.57 1.90
CA LEU A 111 -3.98 -6.18 1.47
C LEU A 111 -4.32 -6.17 -0.01
N GLU A 112 -5.47 -5.61 -0.37
CA GLU A 112 -5.90 -5.51 -1.76
C GLU A 112 -6.04 -4.05 -2.15
N ASN A 113 -5.37 -3.67 -3.23
CA ASN A 113 -5.42 -2.35 -3.81
C ASN A 113 -6.38 -2.36 -5.00
N GLN A 114 -7.44 -1.55 -4.92
CA GLN A 114 -8.47 -1.45 -5.96
C GLN A 114 -8.50 -0.02 -6.51
N PRO A 115 -7.66 0.30 -7.51
CA PRO A 115 -7.68 1.64 -8.10
C PRO A 115 -8.97 1.87 -8.87
N LYS A 116 -9.47 3.11 -8.87
CA LYS A 116 -10.64 3.49 -9.67
C LYS A 116 -10.32 3.48 -11.15
N ASP A 117 -9.09 3.89 -11.50
CA ASP A 117 -8.60 3.86 -12.87
C ASP A 117 -7.34 3.01 -12.88
N ASP A 118 -7.41 1.86 -13.53
CA ASP A 118 -6.32 0.90 -13.54
C ASP A 118 -5.35 1.08 -14.71
N GLN A 119 -5.59 2.02 -15.61
CA GLN A 119 -4.74 2.24 -16.79
C GLN A 119 -3.30 2.57 -16.38
N LEU A 120 -3.15 3.37 -15.34
CA LEU A 120 -1.83 3.76 -14.86
C LEU A 120 -1.03 2.55 -14.39
N PHE A 121 -1.71 1.60 -13.72
CA PHE A 121 -1.07 0.37 -13.27
C PHE A 121 -0.80 -0.59 -14.42
N SER A 122 -1.69 -0.64 -15.41
CA SER A 122 -1.51 -1.49 -16.58
C SER A 122 -0.24 -1.12 -17.35
N ASN A 123 0.09 0.16 -17.40
CA ASN A 123 1.27 0.65 -18.10
C ASN A 123 2.56 0.38 -17.34
N GLN A 124 2.48 -0.12 -16.11
CA GLN A 124 3.65 -0.44 -15.28
C GLN A 124 4.06 -1.90 -15.39
N SER A 125 3.22 -2.72 -15.93
CA SER A 125 3.49 -4.15 -16.02
C SER A 125 4.56 -4.49 -17.05
#